data_9d53122e5188a1577c7675ab4e5c8fc5
#
_entry.id   9d53122e5188a1577c7675ab4e5c8fc5
#
_cell.length_a   1.000
_cell.length_b   1.000
_cell.length_c   1.000
_cell.angle_alpha   90.00
_cell.angle_beta   90.00
_cell.angle_gamma   90.00
#
_symmetry.space_group_name_H-M   'P 1'
#
loop_
_entity.id
_entity.type
_entity.pdbx_description
1 polymer ?
#
loop_
_entity_poly.entity_id
_entity_poly.type
_entity_poly.pdbx_seq_one_letter_code
_entity_poly.pdbx_strand_id
1 'polypeptide(L)'
;MPRALTAICLFSMMLPVTLAAQGKGIRLWNLTTATISGFQLSPAGKNEWGPNQTLNDRDKEVDHDERLRITGVEPGRYDARVSYRDSRQCFVRDIEIKADAVFSIADKDLKDCNK
;
A
#
# COMPACT_ATOMS: atom_id res chain seq x y z
N MET A 1 20.94 -59.75 24.63
CA MET A 1 21.22 -59.02 23.66
C MET A 1 20.68 -57.75 23.76
N PRO A 2 21.39 -56.84 24.03
CA PRO A 2 20.82 -55.55 24.14
C PRO A 2 20.62 -54.97 22.84
N ARG A 3 19.68 -54.26 22.72
CA ARG A 3 19.45 -53.61 21.60
C ARG A 3 19.49 -52.25 21.90
N ALA A 4 20.23 -51.56 21.36
CA ALA A 4 20.28 -50.17 21.46
C ALA A 4 19.04 -49.61 20.86
N LEU A 5 18.20 -49.16 21.68
CA LEU A 5 17.14 -48.41 21.22
C LEU A 5 17.62 -47.09 20.87
N THR A 6 17.83 -46.86 19.66
CA THR A 6 18.10 -45.54 19.21
C THR A 6 16.84 -44.76 19.31
N ALA A 7 16.76 -43.97 20.30
CA ALA A 7 15.72 -42.99 20.35
C ALA A 7 15.99 -41.97 19.24
N ILE A 8 15.25 -42.05 18.21
CA ILE A 8 15.34 -41.07 17.19
C ILE A 8 14.57 -39.88 17.68
N CYS A 9 15.30 -38.89 18.14
CA CYS A 9 14.69 -37.62 18.40
C CYS A 9 14.40 -36.99 17.06
N LEU A 10 13.17 -37.15 16.67
CA LEU A 10 12.68 -36.36 15.59
C LEU A 10 12.55 -34.95 16.06
N PHE A 11 13.58 -34.21 15.83
CA PHE A 11 13.48 -32.79 16.00
C PHE A 11 12.68 -32.25 14.86
N SER A 12 11.42 -32.16 15.06
CA SER A 12 10.60 -31.35 14.22
C SER A 12 11.02 -29.92 14.45
N MET A 13 11.89 -29.43 13.64
CA MET A 13 12.21 -28.02 13.67
C MET A 13 11.05 -27.27 13.08
N MET A 14 10.15 -26.90 13.93
CA MET A 14 9.16 -25.95 13.53
C MET A 14 9.85 -24.60 13.55
N LEU A 15 10.17 -24.11 12.37
CA LEU A 15 10.57 -22.73 12.22
C LEU A 15 9.38 -21.88 12.60
N PRO A 16 9.52 -21.01 13.59
CA PRO A 16 8.42 -20.14 13.93
C PRO A 16 8.16 -19.22 12.76
N VAL A 17 6.99 -19.34 12.20
CA VAL A 17 6.51 -18.36 11.27
C VAL A 17 6.26 -17.12 12.09
N THR A 18 7.14 -16.16 11.98
CA THR A 18 6.96 -14.91 12.67
C THR A 18 5.85 -14.14 11.98
N LEU A 19 4.69 -14.11 12.58
CA LEU A 19 3.59 -13.30 12.08
C LEU A 19 3.99 -11.84 11.95
N ALA A 20 5.00 -11.42 12.67
CA ALA A 20 5.53 -10.07 12.58
C ALA A 20 6.10 -9.75 11.20
N ALA A 21 6.48 -10.79 10.43
CA ALA A 21 6.99 -10.59 9.08
C ALA A 21 5.87 -10.32 8.08
N GLN A 22 4.62 -10.52 8.49
CA GLN A 22 3.47 -10.26 7.65
C GLN A 22 2.89 -8.91 8.00
N GLY A 23 3.53 -7.85 7.60
CA GLY A 23 3.02 -6.53 7.86
C GLY A 23 1.65 -6.31 7.24
N LYS A 24 1.04 -5.19 7.56
CA LYS A 24 -0.29 -4.84 7.07
C LYS A 24 -0.27 -4.41 5.61
N GLY A 25 0.89 -4.47 4.99
CA GLY A 25 1.07 -4.03 3.62
C GLY A 25 1.17 -2.51 3.51
N ILE A 26 1.33 -2.06 2.29
CA ILE A 26 1.43 -0.63 2.00
C ILE A 26 0.02 -0.04 2.05
N ARG A 27 -0.12 1.14 2.66
CA ARG A 27 -1.42 1.81 2.78
C ARG A 27 -1.28 3.29 2.54
N LEU A 28 -2.25 3.83 1.82
CA LEU A 28 -2.44 5.27 1.69
C LEU A 28 -3.30 5.75 2.85
N TRP A 29 -2.97 6.89 3.42
CA TRP A 29 -3.81 7.58 4.41
C TRP A 29 -4.26 8.89 3.79
N ASN A 30 -5.56 9.01 3.56
CA ASN A 30 -6.13 10.20 2.93
C ASN A 30 -6.33 11.30 3.97
N LEU A 31 -5.40 12.22 4.02
CA LEU A 31 -5.52 13.41 4.87
C LEU A 31 -5.97 14.64 4.08
N THR A 32 -6.39 14.45 2.81
CA THR A 32 -6.99 15.54 2.05
C THR A 32 -8.44 15.75 2.53
N THR A 33 -8.99 16.91 2.26
CA THR A 33 -10.32 17.25 2.75
C THR A 33 -11.45 16.63 1.94
N ALA A 34 -11.16 15.95 0.85
CA ALA A 34 -12.18 15.41 -0.04
C ALA A 34 -12.07 13.90 -0.19
N THR A 35 -13.17 13.29 -0.62
CA THR A 35 -13.22 11.84 -0.87
C THR A 35 -12.53 11.51 -2.17
N ILE A 36 -11.54 10.61 -2.09
CA ILE A 36 -10.80 10.14 -3.25
C ILE A 36 -11.62 9.03 -3.92
N SER A 37 -11.89 9.20 -5.21
CA SER A 37 -12.63 8.21 -6.00
C SER A 37 -11.74 7.45 -6.97
N GLY A 38 -10.48 7.85 -7.11
CA GLY A 38 -9.51 7.14 -7.94
C GLY A 38 -8.09 7.45 -7.46
N PHE A 39 -7.25 6.43 -7.46
CA PHE A 39 -5.87 6.58 -7.00
C PHE A 39 -4.99 5.65 -7.82
N GLN A 40 -4.10 6.22 -8.60
CA GLN A 40 -3.19 5.46 -9.46
C GLN A 40 -1.76 5.88 -9.18
N LEU A 41 -0.86 4.93 -9.24
CA LEU A 41 0.57 5.16 -9.00
C LEU A 41 1.35 4.88 -10.28
N SER A 42 2.40 5.66 -10.48
CA SER A 42 3.38 5.46 -11.53
C SER A 42 4.76 5.57 -10.91
N PRO A 43 5.74 4.79 -11.36
CA PRO A 43 7.12 5.08 -10.97
C PRO A 43 7.41 6.56 -11.25
N ALA A 44 8.14 7.21 -10.34
CA ALA A 44 8.35 8.65 -10.40
C ALA A 44 8.90 9.09 -11.75
N GLY A 45 8.24 10.07 -12.36
CA GLY A 45 8.64 10.63 -13.63
C GLY A 45 8.33 9.81 -14.87
N LYS A 46 7.68 8.65 -14.73
CA LYS A 46 7.46 7.76 -15.87
C LYS A 46 6.11 7.91 -16.55
N ASN A 47 5.11 8.46 -15.87
CA ASN A 47 3.74 8.54 -16.39
C ASN A 47 3.19 7.18 -16.86
N GLU A 48 3.55 6.12 -16.14
CA GLU A 48 3.06 4.78 -16.40
C GLU A 48 2.05 4.43 -15.33
N TRP A 49 0.82 4.92 -15.48
CA TRP A 49 -0.21 4.82 -14.45
C TRP A 49 -0.73 3.40 -14.32
N GLY A 50 -0.64 2.87 -13.11
CA GLY A 50 -1.14 1.54 -12.78
C GLY A 50 -2.65 1.53 -12.56
N PRO A 51 -3.17 0.42 -12.04
CA PRO A 51 -4.61 0.28 -11.82
C PRO A 51 -5.11 1.23 -10.73
N ASN A 52 -6.41 1.47 -10.74
CA ASN A 52 -7.04 2.29 -9.71
C ASN A 52 -7.07 1.52 -8.40
N GLN A 53 -6.31 1.98 -7.43
CA GLN A 53 -6.18 1.32 -6.13
C GLN A 53 -7.43 1.45 -5.27
N THR A 54 -8.31 2.41 -5.55
CA THR A 54 -9.54 2.54 -4.76
C THR A 54 -10.44 1.32 -4.89
N LEU A 55 -10.24 0.51 -5.95
CA LEU A 55 -10.98 -0.73 -6.12
C LEU A 55 -10.68 -1.75 -5.02
N ASN A 56 -9.60 -1.54 -4.26
CA ASN A 56 -9.26 -2.39 -3.12
C ASN A 56 -10.15 -2.11 -1.91
N ASP A 57 -10.87 -0.99 -1.92
CA ASP A 57 -11.75 -0.62 -0.84
C ASP A 57 -13.15 -1.14 -1.10
N ARG A 58 -13.86 -1.48 -0.03
CA ARG A 58 -15.22 -2.00 -0.16
C ARG A 58 -16.13 -1.02 -0.89
N ASP A 59 -16.01 0.26 -0.55
CA ASP A 59 -16.85 1.31 -1.13
C ASP A 59 -16.23 1.92 -2.39
N LYS A 60 -15.03 1.48 -2.76
CA LYS A 60 -14.30 1.99 -3.92
C LYS A 60 -14.00 3.48 -3.82
N GLU A 61 -13.92 3.98 -2.62
CA GLU A 61 -13.62 5.37 -2.32
C GLU A 61 -12.87 5.45 -1.02
N VAL A 62 -12.13 6.53 -0.82
CA VAL A 62 -11.35 6.74 0.39
C VAL A 62 -11.73 8.10 0.95
N ASP A 63 -12.47 8.11 2.05
CA ASP A 63 -12.88 9.35 2.68
C ASP A 63 -11.71 9.97 3.46
N HIS A 64 -11.91 11.21 3.87
CA HIS A 64 -10.94 11.87 4.74
C HIS A 64 -10.65 11.00 5.96
N ASP A 65 -9.36 10.87 6.29
CA ASP A 65 -8.86 10.13 7.45
C ASP A 65 -8.97 8.60 7.31
N GLU A 66 -9.39 8.11 6.17
CA GLU A 66 -9.40 6.68 5.90
C GLU A 66 -8.10 6.20 5.29
N ARG A 67 -7.83 4.91 5.45
CA ARG A 67 -6.66 4.28 4.87
C ARG A 67 -7.10 3.31 3.77
N LEU A 68 -6.31 3.28 2.72
CA LEU A 68 -6.54 2.43 1.55
C LEU A 68 -5.39 1.45 1.40
N ARG A 69 -5.70 0.18 1.24
CA ARG A 69 -4.66 -0.80 0.92
C ARG A 69 -4.15 -0.57 -0.48
N ILE A 70 -2.84 -0.57 -0.62
CA ILE A 70 -2.17 -0.44 -1.92
C ILE A 70 -1.57 -1.80 -2.26
N THR A 71 -1.86 -2.31 -3.44
CA THR A 71 -1.40 -3.64 -3.87
C THR A 71 -0.64 -3.54 -5.18
N GLY A 72 0.23 -4.53 -5.42
CA GLY A 72 0.91 -4.64 -6.70
C GLY A 72 2.03 -3.64 -6.94
N VAL A 73 2.52 -2.97 -5.89
CA VAL A 73 3.65 -2.04 -6.03
C VAL A 73 4.77 -2.44 -5.10
N GLU A 74 5.99 -2.27 -5.58
CA GLU A 74 7.19 -2.49 -4.81
C GLU A 74 7.59 -1.21 -4.10
N PRO A 75 8.37 -1.28 -3.01
CA PRO A 75 8.91 -0.07 -2.40
C PRO A 75 9.70 0.75 -3.41
N GLY A 76 9.60 2.06 -3.32
CA GLY A 76 10.30 2.95 -4.23
C GLY A 76 9.68 4.32 -4.26
N ARG A 77 10.01 5.08 -5.29
CA ARG A 77 9.47 6.42 -5.47
C ARG A 77 8.43 6.44 -6.57
N TYR A 78 7.32 7.08 -6.28
CA TYR A 78 6.16 7.09 -7.15
C TYR A 78 5.53 8.46 -7.25
N ASP A 79 4.85 8.68 -8.37
CA ASP A 79 3.91 9.77 -8.50
C ASP A 79 2.52 9.20 -8.35
N ALA A 80 1.58 9.97 -7.82
CA ALA A 80 0.19 9.56 -7.70
C ALA A 80 -0.71 10.46 -8.52
N ARG A 81 -1.71 9.86 -9.14
CA ARG A 81 -2.79 10.60 -9.79
C ARG A 81 -4.04 10.37 -8.94
N VAL A 82 -4.57 11.45 -8.38
CA VAL A 82 -5.65 11.40 -7.41
C VAL A 82 -6.90 12.01 -8.04
N SER A 83 -7.96 11.23 -8.09
CA SER A 83 -9.23 11.68 -8.64
C SER A 83 -10.26 11.83 -7.53
N TYR A 84 -11.06 12.87 -7.60
CA TYR A 84 -12.09 13.17 -6.61
C TYR A 84 -13.47 13.07 -7.22
N ARG A 85 -14.49 12.94 -6.38
CA ARG A 85 -15.88 12.84 -6.84
C ARG A 85 -16.35 14.03 -7.66
N ASP A 86 -15.79 15.21 -7.40
CA ASP A 86 -16.15 16.43 -8.11
C ASP A 86 -15.49 16.55 -9.48
N SER A 87 -14.92 15.46 -9.99
CA SER A 87 -14.20 15.39 -11.25
C SER A 87 -12.84 16.09 -11.23
N ARG A 88 -12.42 16.61 -10.10
CA ARG A 88 -11.10 17.20 -9.95
C ARG A 88 -10.07 16.07 -9.96
N GLN A 89 -8.97 16.31 -10.65
CA GLN A 89 -7.85 15.36 -10.67
C GLN A 89 -6.57 16.12 -10.36
N CYS A 90 -5.83 15.61 -9.40
CA CYS A 90 -4.59 16.23 -8.95
C CYS A 90 -3.47 15.21 -8.99
N PHE A 91 -2.24 15.70 -8.84
CA PHE A 91 -1.06 14.84 -8.78
C PHE A 91 -0.31 15.09 -7.47
N VAL A 92 0.30 14.03 -6.97
CA VAL A 92 1.26 14.13 -5.89
C VAL A 92 2.56 13.54 -6.42
N ARG A 93 3.65 14.30 -6.34
CA ARG A 93 4.90 13.89 -6.95
C ARG A 93 5.89 13.35 -5.93
N ASP A 94 6.68 12.39 -6.38
CA ASP A 94 7.85 11.89 -5.65
C ASP A 94 7.55 11.38 -4.24
N ILE A 95 6.57 10.49 -4.15
CA ILE A 95 6.20 9.86 -2.89
C ILE A 95 7.16 8.70 -2.63
N GLU A 96 7.74 8.66 -1.43
CA GLU A 96 8.52 7.49 -1.04
C GLU A 96 7.59 6.45 -0.44
N ILE A 97 7.50 5.30 -1.08
CA ILE A 97 6.70 4.18 -0.60
C ILE A 97 7.64 3.13 -0.02
N LYS A 98 7.41 2.77 1.23
CA LYS A 98 8.19 1.76 1.95
C LYS A 98 7.36 0.52 2.20
N ALA A 99 8.03 -0.62 2.32
CA ALA A 99 7.36 -1.88 2.58
C ALA A 99 6.57 -1.79 3.90
N ASP A 100 5.35 -2.32 3.87
CA ASP A 100 4.48 -2.42 5.06
C ASP A 100 4.22 -1.09 5.78
N ALA A 101 4.37 0.01 5.10
CA ALA A 101 4.24 1.32 5.72
C ALA A 101 3.04 2.10 5.19
N VAL A 102 2.61 3.07 5.98
CA VAL A 102 1.57 4.01 5.58
C VAL A 102 2.26 5.25 5.02
N PHE A 103 1.77 5.74 3.90
CA PHE A 103 2.15 7.06 3.41
C PHE A 103 0.90 7.92 3.34
N SER A 104 1.03 9.20 3.68
CA SER A 104 -0.12 10.09 3.73
C SER A 104 -0.06 11.14 2.64
N ILE A 105 -1.23 11.60 2.23
CA ILE A 105 -1.38 12.71 1.29
C ILE A 105 -2.29 13.72 1.94
N ALA A 106 -1.85 14.98 1.99
CA ALA A 106 -2.64 16.09 2.50
C ALA A 106 -2.88 17.10 1.39
N ASP A 107 -3.78 18.05 1.61
CA ASP A 107 -4.11 19.04 0.58
C ASP A 107 -2.89 19.79 0.06
N LYS A 108 -1.92 20.07 0.94
CA LYS A 108 -0.69 20.79 0.55
C LYS A 108 0.16 20.03 -0.44
N ASP A 109 -0.03 18.72 -0.53
CA ASP A 109 0.76 17.85 -1.42
C ASP A 109 0.20 17.81 -2.84
N LEU A 110 -1.02 18.27 -3.04
CA LEU A 110 -1.70 18.21 -4.32
C LEU A 110 -1.13 19.24 -5.30
N LYS A 111 -0.81 18.79 -6.49
CA LYS A 111 -0.24 19.62 -7.56
C LYS A 111 -1.03 19.45 -8.84
N ASP A 112 -0.90 20.45 -9.69
CA ASP A 112 -1.43 20.39 -11.06
C ASP A 112 -2.87 19.90 -11.15
N CYS A 113 -3.69 20.35 -10.23
CA CYS A 113 -5.10 19.98 -10.24
C CYS A 113 -5.78 20.63 -11.44
N ASN A 114 -6.55 19.84 -12.18
CA ASN A 114 -7.38 20.39 -13.22
C ASN A 114 -8.68 20.81 -12.59
N LYS A 115 -9.16 21.95 -13.03
CA LYS A 115 -10.40 22.45 -12.56
C LYS A 115 -10.34 23.37 -11.36
#